data_eb1c779c7c54088d7bedb5e658df62db
#
_entry.id   eb1c779c7c54088d7bedb5e658df62db
#
_cell.length_a   1.000
_cell.length_b   1.000
_cell.length_c   1.000
_cell.angle_alpha   90.00
_cell.angle_beta   90.00
_cell.angle_gamma   90.00
#
_symmetry.space_group_name_H-M   'P 1'
#
loop_
_entity.id
_entity.type
_entity.pdbx_description
1 polymer ?
#
loop_
_entity_poly.entity_id
_entity_poly.type
_entity_poly.pdbx_seq_one_letter_code
_entity_poly.pdbx_strand_id
1 'polypeptide(L)'
;MFRTILWATDGSETAARALPFALELAEGHEATLVVAHAREIFVGRGGGYPVLADEGELRDKIGRQVEELRSGGLDAKFVVRTCTSGHAATAITEIAKEVGADLIVVGSRGVGDTPLGELGSTSGKIVRRSSRPVLVVPHP
;
A
#
# COMPACT_ATOMS: atom_id res chain seq x y z
N MET A 1 11.86 -16.48 -7.03
CA MET A 1 10.43 -16.65 -7.23
C MET A 1 9.69 -15.31 -7.34
N PHE A 2 9.69 -14.48 -6.34
CA PHE A 2 9.09 -13.15 -6.44
C PHE A 2 10.02 -12.21 -7.20
N ARG A 3 9.52 -11.58 -8.26
CA ARG A 3 10.27 -10.60 -9.04
C ARG A 3 9.82 -9.17 -8.76
N THR A 4 8.54 -9.01 -8.44
CA THR A 4 7.93 -7.71 -8.12
C THR A 4 7.02 -7.90 -6.92
N ILE A 5 7.33 -7.17 -5.86
CA ILE A 5 6.57 -7.18 -4.61
C ILE A 5 5.94 -5.81 -4.45
N LEU A 6 4.64 -5.76 -4.18
CA LEU A 6 3.94 -4.53 -3.94
C LEU A 6 3.66 -4.40 -2.44
N TRP A 7 4.11 -3.31 -1.83
CA TRP A 7 3.72 -2.93 -0.48
C TRP A 7 2.71 -1.80 -0.58
N ALA A 8 1.49 -2.05 -0.07
CA ALA A 8 0.45 -1.04 -0.03
C ALA A 8 0.50 -0.30 1.30
N THR A 9 0.57 1.01 1.24
CA THR A 9 0.66 1.85 2.43
C THR A 9 -0.34 3.02 2.37
N ASP A 10 -0.98 3.28 3.49
CA ASP A 10 -1.81 4.46 3.72
C ASP A 10 -1.12 5.48 4.64
N GLY A 11 0.17 5.27 4.94
CA GLY A 11 0.94 6.10 5.84
C GLY A 11 0.76 5.78 7.32
N SER A 12 -0.07 4.79 7.66
CA SER A 12 -0.31 4.39 9.05
C SER A 12 0.84 3.56 9.61
N GLU A 13 0.89 3.46 10.94
CA GLU A 13 1.86 2.60 11.63
C GLU A 13 1.66 1.12 11.30
N THR A 14 0.42 0.71 11.13
CA THR A 14 0.10 -0.68 10.76
C THR A 14 0.66 -1.02 9.39
N ALA A 15 0.51 -0.12 8.41
CA ALA A 15 1.13 -0.29 7.10
C ALA A 15 2.66 -0.30 7.20
N ALA A 16 3.23 0.57 8.03
CA ALA A 16 4.68 0.64 8.23
C ALA A 16 5.25 -0.65 8.83
N ARG A 17 4.49 -1.34 9.66
CA ARG A 17 4.91 -2.64 10.24
C ARG A 17 5.04 -3.74 9.20
N ALA A 18 4.32 -3.63 8.10
CA ALA A 18 4.42 -4.58 6.99
C ALA A 18 5.68 -4.38 6.15
N LEU A 19 6.26 -3.18 6.18
CA LEU A 19 7.41 -2.84 5.34
C LEU A 19 8.63 -3.73 5.59
N PRO A 20 9.06 -4.03 6.83
CA PRO A 20 10.22 -4.91 7.04
C PRO A 20 10.07 -6.28 6.37
N PHE A 21 8.85 -6.83 6.36
CA PHE A 21 8.58 -8.11 5.68
C PHE A 21 8.72 -7.98 4.17
N ALA A 22 8.17 -6.89 3.60
CA ALA A 22 8.30 -6.62 2.18
C ALA A 22 9.77 -6.41 1.78
N LEU A 23 10.54 -5.70 2.61
CA LEU A 23 11.97 -5.46 2.37
C LEU A 23 12.77 -6.75 2.40
N GLU A 24 12.57 -7.57 3.41
CA GLU A 24 13.28 -8.85 3.54
C GLU A 24 13.02 -9.74 2.32
N LEU A 25 11.77 -9.82 1.89
CA LEU A 25 11.41 -10.59 0.71
C LEU A 25 12.00 -10.00 -0.57
N ALA A 26 11.93 -8.67 -0.73
CA ALA A 26 12.46 -8.01 -1.91
C ALA A 26 13.98 -8.18 -2.00
N GLU A 27 14.70 -8.01 -0.91
CA GLU A 27 16.16 -8.20 -0.87
C GLU A 27 16.53 -9.67 -1.11
N GLY A 28 15.84 -10.59 -0.45
CA GLY A 28 16.12 -12.01 -0.56
C GLY A 28 15.87 -12.60 -1.94
N HIS A 29 14.92 -12.04 -2.69
CA HIS A 29 14.57 -12.46 -4.04
C HIS A 29 15.17 -11.58 -5.13
N GLU A 30 15.91 -10.54 -4.77
CA GLU A 30 16.39 -9.52 -5.70
C GLU A 30 15.23 -8.91 -6.51
N ALA A 31 14.10 -8.69 -5.85
CA ALA A 31 12.87 -8.21 -6.45
C ALA A 31 12.80 -6.68 -6.46
N THR A 32 12.01 -6.16 -7.39
CA THR A 32 11.60 -4.76 -7.36
C THR A 32 10.52 -4.61 -6.29
N LEU A 33 10.65 -3.59 -5.45
CA LEU A 33 9.61 -3.19 -4.50
C LEU A 33 8.80 -2.03 -5.09
N VAL A 34 7.53 -2.27 -5.31
CA VAL A 34 6.58 -1.21 -5.69
C VAL A 34 5.87 -0.74 -4.43
N VAL A 35 6.08 0.51 -4.06
CA VAL A 35 5.36 1.13 -2.95
C VAL A 35 4.12 1.78 -3.54
N ALA A 36 2.95 1.29 -3.17
CA ALA A 36 1.68 1.73 -3.73
C ALA A 36 0.85 2.47 -2.68
N HIS A 37 0.35 3.63 -3.05
CA HIS A 37 -0.51 4.46 -2.22
C HIS A 37 -1.78 4.82 -2.99
N ALA A 38 -2.94 4.51 -2.43
CA ALA A 38 -4.22 4.92 -2.96
C ALA A 38 -4.62 6.25 -2.30
N ARG A 39 -4.71 7.30 -3.13
CA ARG A 39 -5.17 8.61 -2.68
C ARG A 39 -6.67 8.67 -2.83
N GLU A 40 -7.39 8.54 -1.73
CA GLU A 40 -8.85 8.61 -1.75
C GLU A 40 -9.33 10.05 -1.74
N ILE A 41 -10.33 10.35 -2.55
CA ILE A 41 -10.96 11.66 -2.61
C ILE A 41 -12.48 11.52 -2.47
N PHE A 42 -13.10 12.54 -1.89
CA PHE A 42 -14.53 12.77 -2.02
C PHE A 42 -14.78 13.60 -3.28
N VAL A 43 -15.77 13.23 -4.08
CA VAL A 43 -16.17 13.99 -5.24
C VAL A 43 -17.45 14.76 -4.92
N GLY A 44 -17.41 16.07 -5.10
CA GLY A 44 -18.53 16.96 -4.84
C GLY A 44 -18.63 18.06 -5.90
N ARG A 45 -19.54 19.04 -5.69
CA ARG A 45 -19.82 20.12 -6.65
C ARG A 45 -18.62 20.99 -6.97
N GLY A 46 -17.66 21.12 -6.08
CA GLY A 46 -16.45 21.92 -6.27
C GLY A 46 -15.23 21.13 -6.74
N GLY A 47 -15.38 19.85 -7.08
CA GLY A 47 -14.28 18.97 -7.46
C GLY A 47 -13.98 17.91 -6.43
N GLY A 48 -12.77 17.34 -6.46
CA GLY A 48 -12.34 16.29 -5.55
C GLY A 48 -11.62 16.85 -4.32
N TYR A 49 -11.90 16.27 -3.16
CA TYR A 49 -11.24 16.62 -1.90
C TYR A 49 -10.58 15.38 -1.31
N PRO A 50 -9.34 15.48 -0.76
CA PRO A 50 -8.74 14.35 -0.07
C PRO A 50 -9.60 13.88 1.11
N VAL A 51 -9.73 12.58 1.28
CA VAL A 51 -10.41 11.99 2.45
C VAL A 51 -9.60 12.30 3.72
N LEU A 52 -8.27 12.23 3.63
CA LEU A 52 -7.37 12.59 4.71
C LEU A 52 -6.88 14.02 4.51
N ALA A 53 -7.03 14.86 5.52
CA ALA A 53 -6.63 16.27 5.47
C ALA A 53 -5.11 16.43 5.25
N ASP A 54 -4.32 15.49 5.71
CA ASP A 54 -2.86 15.47 5.62
C ASP A 54 -2.31 14.64 4.46
N GLU A 55 -3.14 14.36 3.44
CA GLU A 55 -2.75 13.51 2.31
C GLU A 55 -1.46 13.96 1.62
N GLY A 56 -1.26 15.26 1.42
CA GLY A 56 -0.04 15.80 0.82
C GLY A 56 1.21 15.48 1.64
N GLU A 57 1.11 15.62 2.96
CA GLU A 57 2.21 15.32 3.89
C GLU A 57 2.51 13.82 3.93
N LEU A 58 1.48 12.99 3.94
CA LEU A 58 1.63 11.54 3.90
C LEU A 58 2.33 11.08 2.64
N ARG A 59 1.92 11.62 1.49
CA ARG A 59 2.53 11.29 0.21
C ARG A 59 4.00 11.70 0.16
N ASP A 60 4.33 12.88 0.67
CA ASP A 60 5.71 13.35 0.73
C ASP A 60 6.55 12.46 1.66
N LYS A 61 6.00 12.07 2.79
CA LYS A 61 6.65 11.14 3.72
C LYS A 61 6.95 9.80 3.06
N ILE A 62 5.99 9.23 2.35
CA ILE A 62 6.16 7.96 1.64
C ILE A 62 7.21 8.12 0.54
N GLY A 63 7.15 9.22 -0.21
CA GLY A 63 8.13 9.52 -1.26
C GLY A 63 9.56 9.60 -0.74
N ARG A 64 9.78 10.25 0.41
CA ARG A 64 11.09 10.29 1.06
C ARG A 64 11.55 8.90 1.49
N GLN A 65 10.65 8.09 2.01
CA GLN A 65 10.94 6.72 2.40
C GLN A 65 11.39 5.88 1.21
N VAL A 66 10.74 6.04 0.05
CA VAL A 66 11.15 5.36 -1.18
C VAL A 66 12.54 5.81 -1.63
N GLU A 67 12.85 7.12 -1.56
CA GLU A 67 14.17 7.63 -1.90
C GLU A 67 15.27 7.07 -0.99
N GLU A 68 14.98 6.93 0.30
CA GLU A 68 15.90 6.29 1.24
C GLU A 68 16.16 4.83 0.86
N LEU A 69 15.14 4.09 0.48
CA LEU A 69 15.28 2.71 0.03
C LEU A 69 16.14 2.60 -1.23
N ARG A 70 15.91 3.50 -2.19
CA ARG A 70 16.72 3.56 -3.42
C ARG A 70 18.17 3.88 -3.12
N SER A 71 18.41 4.82 -2.22
CA SER A 71 19.77 5.20 -1.80
C SER A 71 20.50 4.03 -1.13
N GLY A 72 19.76 3.13 -0.48
CA GLY A 72 20.31 1.91 0.09
C GLY A 72 20.53 0.78 -0.90
N GLY A 73 20.26 1.01 -2.19
CA GLY A 73 20.49 0.03 -3.25
C GLY A 73 19.30 -0.82 -3.66
N LEU A 74 18.14 -0.60 -3.06
CA LEU A 74 16.93 -1.35 -3.43
C LEU A 74 16.31 -0.76 -4.71
N ASP A 75 15.89 -1.65 -5.63
CA ASP A 75 15.08 -1.24 -6.77
C ASP A 75 13.65 -1.00 -6.27
N ALA A 76 13.34 0.26 -5.99
CA ALA A 76 12.06 0.67 -5.44
C ALA A 76 11.39 1.71 -6.34
N LYS A 77 10.07 1.56 -6.50
CA LYS A 77 9.23 2.47 -7.29
C LYS A 77 8.09 2.95 -6.42
N PHE A 78 7.64 4.18 -6.64
CA PHE A 78 6.49 4.75 -5.94
C PHE A 78 5.36 5.00 -6.92
N VAL A 79 4.20 4.41 -6.65
CA VAL A 79 3.00 4.56 -7.47
C VAL A 79 1.86 5.11 -6.60
N VAL A 80 1.33 6.27 -6.99
CA VAL A 80 0.15 6.86 -6.36
C VAL A 80 -1.01 6.79 -7.34
N ARG A 81 -2.14 6.29 -6.89
CA ARG A 81 -3.36 6.30 -7.69
C ARG A 81 -4.48 6.98 -6.93
N THR A 82 -5.10 7.96 -7.55
CA THR A 82 -6.28 8.64 -7.02
C THR A 82 -7.52 7.79 -7.30
N CYS A 83 -8.36 7.62 -6.28
CA CYS A 83 -9.62 6.90 -6.37
C CYS A 83 -10.66 7.61 -5.51
N THR A 84 -11.93 7.28 -5.72
CA THR A 84 -12.99 7.79 -4.86
C THR A 84 -12.99 7.05 -3.52
N SER A 85 -13.56 7.70 -2.50
CA SER A 85 -13.65 7.13 -1.16
C SER A 85 -14.26 5.72 -1.17
N GLY A 86 -13.63 4.79 -0.47
CA GLY A 86 -14.05 3.40 -0.39
C GLY A 86 -13.51 2.50 -1.49
N HIS A 87 -12.74 3.03 -2.43
CA HIS A 87 -12.21 2.27 -3.58
C HIS A 87 -10.70 2.04 -3.54
N ALA A 88 -10.08 2.21 -2.39
CA ALA A 88 -8.63 2.02 -2.25
C ALA A 88 -8.18 0.61 -2.60
N ALA A 89 -8.93 -0.41 -2.18
CA ALA A 89 -8.60 -1.80 -2.48
C ALA A 89 -8.60 -2.07 -3.99
N THR A 90 -9.57 -1.52 -4.71
CA THR A 90 -9.63 -1.61 -6.18
C THR A 90 -8.40 -0.96 -6.81
N ALA A 91 -8.04 0.23 -6.35
CA ALA A 91 -6.85 0.94 -6.85
C ALA A 91 -5.58 0.11 -6.64
N ILE A 92 -5.40 -0.45 -5.46
CA ILE A 92 -4.21 -1.27 -5.13
C ILE A 92 -4.15 -2.54 -5.99
N THR A 93 -5.28 -3.25 -6.13
CA THR A 93 -5.30 -4.47 -6.95
C THR A 93 -5.08 -4.19 -8.43
N GLU A 94 -5.54 -3.04 -8.92
CA GLU A 94 -5.27 -2.60 -10.30
C GLU A 94 -3.79 -2.26 -10.50
N ILE A 95 -3.17 -1.55 -9.56
CA ILE A 95 -1.73 -1.28 -9.61
C ILE A 95 -0.96 -2.61 -9.64
N ALA A 96 -1.34 -3.55 -8.79
CA ALA A 96 -0.68 -4.85 -8.73
C ALA A 96 -0.70 -5.57 -10.08
N LYS A 97 -1.83 -5.52 -10.80
CA LYS A 97 -1.93 -6.09 -12.14
C LYS A 97 -1.05 -5.35 -13.14
N GLU A 98 -1.08 -4.03 -13.13
CA GLU A 98 -0.31 -3.21 -14.07
C GLU A 98 1.20 -3.38 -13.93
N VAL A 99 1.69 -3.48 -12.69
CA VAL A 99 3.13 -3.66 -12.45
C VAL A 99 3.56 -5.13 -12.50
N GLY A 100 2.62 -6.05 -12.64
CA GLY A 100 2.93 -7.48 -12.63
C GLY A 100 3.41 -7.98 -11.28
N ALA A 101 2.83 -7.49 -10.20
CA ALA A 101 3.22 -7.90 -8.85
C ALA A 101 2.96 -9.39 -8.62
N ASP A 102 3.92 -10.06 -8.02
CA ASP A 102 3.83 -11.48 -7.67
C ASP A 102 3.29 -11.68 -6.26
N LEU A 103 3.37 -10.64 -5.44
CA LEU A 103 2.95 -10.64 -4.05
C LEU A 103 2.51 -9.25 -3.66
N ILE A 104 1.41 -9.16 -2.89
CA ILE A 104 0.98 -7.92 -2.26
C ILE A 104 1.21 -8.05 -0.76
N VAL A 105 1.85 -7.06 -0.15
CA VAL A 105 2.11 -7.02 1.30
C VAL A 105 1.31 -5.86 1.90
N VAL A 106 0.51 -6.16 2.91
CA VAL A 106 -0.36 -5.17 3.57
C VAL A 106 -0.34 -5.37 5.09
N GLY A 107 -0.65 -4.31 5.82
CA GLY A 107 -0.97 -4.42 7.23
C GLY A 107 -2.40 -4.95 7.41
N SER A 108 -2.70 -5.50 8.57
CA SER A 108 -4.03 -6.03 8.86
C SER A 108 -5.09 -4.94 9.03
N ARG A 109 -4.66 -3.72 9.42
CA ARG A 109 -5.52 -2.54 9.59
C ARG A 109 -4.83 -1.33 9.01
N GLY A 110 -5.62 -0.34 8.57
CA GLY A 110 -5.12 0.95 8.13
C GLY A 110 -5.55 2.06 9.08
N VAL A 111 -5.81 3.23 8.51
CA VAL A 111 -6.39 4.36 9.24
C VAL A 111 -7.84 4.05 9.60
N GLY A 112 -8.23 4.28 10.85
CA GLY A 112 -9.59 4.10 11.34
C GLY A 112 -9.71 2.97 12.36
N ASP A 113 -10.89 2.89 12.96
CA ASP A 113 -11.19 1.91 13.99
C ASP A 113 -11.62 0.58 13.36
N THR A 114 -10.96 -0.49 13.78
CA THR A 114 -11.32 -1.85 13.38
C THR A 114 -11.35 -2.71 14.65
N PRO A 115 -12.37 -3.55 14.83
CA PRO A 115 -12.39 -4.46 15.97
C PRO A 115 -11.16 -5.35 16.04
N LEU A 116 -10.74 -5.66 17.24
CA LEU A 116 -9.57 -6.48 17.47
C LEU A 116 -9.74 -7.86 16.81
N GLY A 117 -8.72 -8.31 16.08
CA GLY A 117 -8.74 -9.60 15.41
C GLY A 117 -9.39 -9.61 14.03
N GLU A 118 -9.95 -8.49 13.59
CA GLU A 118 -10.52 -8.38 12.24
C GLU A 118 -9.59 -7.64 11.30
N LEU A 119 -9.68 -7.97 10.02
CA LEU A 119 -8.98 -7.21 8.98
C LEU A 119 -9.67 -5.86 8.79
N GLY A 120 -8.89 -4.82 8.52
CA GLY A 120 -9.41 -3.54 8.09
C GLY A 120 -10.19 -3.68 6.79
N SER A 121 -11.03 -2.68 6.52
CA SER A 121 -11.89 -2.67 5.32
C SER A 121 -11.08 -2.86 4.03
N THR A 122 -10.02 -2.07 3.86
CA THR A 122 -9.17 -2.12 2.65
C THR A 122 -8.41 -3.43 2.57
N SER A 123 -7.75 -3.85 3.65
CA SER A 123 -6.98 -5.11 3.69
C SER A 123 -7.87 -6.32 3.41
N GLY A 124 -9.05 -6.36 4.01
CA GLY A 124 -10.01 -7.44 3.78
C GLY A 124 -10.49 -7.50 2.33
N LYS A 125 -10.73 -6.35 1.72
CA LYS A 125 -11.12 -6.30 0.29
C LYS A 125 -9.98 -6.73 -0.62
N ILE A 126 -8.76 -6.34 -0.32
CA ILE A 126 -7.58 -6.77 -1.08
C ILE A 126 -7.46 -8.30 -1.04
N VAL A 127 -7.55 -8.89 0.16
CA VAL A 127 -7.48 -10.34 0.32
C VAL A 127 -8.54 -11.06 -0.52
N ARG A 128 -9.77 -10.55 -0.52
CA ARG A 128 -10.87 -11.18 -1.25
C ARG A 128 -10.80 -10.99 -2.76
N ARG A 129 -10.26 -9.87 -3.22
CA ARG A 129 -10.30 -9.48 -4.65
C ARG A 129 -9.02 -9.74 -5.40
N SER A 130 -7.90 -9.89 -4.71
CA SER A 130 -6.60 -10.06 -5.35
C SER A 130 -6.54 -11.38 -6.13
N SER A 131 -5.98 -11.30 -7.34
CA SER A 131 -5.56 -12.49 -8.10
C SER A 131 -4.13 -12.89 -7.78
N ARG A 132 -3.46 -12.19 -6.86
CA ARG A 132 -2.09 -12.43 -6.42
C ARG A 132 -2.08 -12.87 -4.97
N PRO A 133 -1.08 -13.64 -4.54
CA PRO A 133 -0.89 -13.90 -3.11
C PRO A 133 -0.81 -12.60 -2.32
N VAL A 134 -1.38 -12.60 -1.13
CA VAL A 134 -1.39 -11.45 -0.23
C VAL A 134 -0.80 -11.88 1.11
N LEU A 135 0.26 -11.19 1.53
CA LEU A 135 0.84 -11.35 2.86
C LEU A 135 0.25 -10.25 3.75
N VAL A 136 -0.48 -10.66 4.77
CA VAL A 136 -1.08 -9.74 5.75
C VAL A 136 -0.25 -9.78 7.02
N VAL A 137 0.28 -8.61 7.42
CA VAL A 137 1.06 -8.49 8.65
C VAL A 137 0.15 -8.01 9.76
N PRO A 138 -0.04 -8.80 10.82
CA PRO A 138 -0.97 -8.46 11.87
C PRO A 138 -0.48 -7.29 12.72
N HIS A 139 -1.44 -6.58 13.30
CA HIS A 139 -1.19 -5.60 14.34
C HIS A 139 -1.08 -6.35 15.68
N PRO A 140 -0.03 -6.11 16.46
CA PRO A 140 0.09 -6.77 17.77
C PRO A 140 -0.97 -6.32 18.75
#